data_9143a01b450fb0dc880d16a5f184bc6e
#
_entry.id   9143a01b450fb0dc880d16a5f184bc6e
#
_cell.length_a   1.000
_cell.length_b   1.000
_cell.length_c   1.000
_cell.angle_alpha   90.00
_cell.angle_beta   90.00
_cell.angle_gamma   90.00
#
_symmetry.space_group_name_H-M   'P 1'
#
loop_
_entity.id
_entity.type
_entity.pdbx_description
1 polymer ?
#
loop_
_entity_poly.entity_id
_entity_poly.type
_entity_poly.pdbx_seq_one_letter_code
_entity_poly.pdbx_strand_id
1 'polypeptide(L)'
;MKRCIPFAALAIVACGGGSDRDQRALIQNRGSDTLLNVAQAWAEAYATVNPDVAVAVTGGGSGTGISAMINGSVDIANASRKMRAPEIAAARDNGVEPVEFIVGYDALAVYLHEDNPIEGLSLAQLKAIYGEGGTITRWSDLGVSVPGCGSDEIVLVSRQNNSGTYVYFKETVLGDDTEYKLGSRDMHGSKDVVDLVENTPCAIGYSGLAYATEHVGMPCVTVEGGGNCVEPTVATAVDGSYPIARPLMMYTAGQPQGAVKDYMDWILSEEGQCVIVERGYAPHTDTECA
;
A
#
# COMPACT_ATOMS: atom_id res chain seq x y z
N MET A 1 65.33 8.48 57.21
CA MET A 1 65.62 7.76 55.92
C MET A 1 64.27 7.63 55.20
N LYS A 2 64.02 8.49 54.25
CA LYS A 2 62.78 8.44 53.40
C LYS A 2 63.15 7.85 52.06
N ARG A 3 62.64 6.66 51.72
CA ARG A 3 62.82 6.01 50.42
C ARG A 3 61.77 6.57 49.44
N CYS A 4 62.23 7.21 48.41
CA CYS A 4 61.44 7.55 47.23
C CYS A 4 61.35 6.38 46.29
N ILE A 5 60.11 5.97 45.90
CA ILE A 5 59.84 4.96 44.88
C ILE A 5 59.49 5.72 43.59
N PRO A 6 60.16 5.45 42.47
CA PRO A 6 59.77 6.12 41.20
C PRO A 6 58.56 5.46 40.61
N PHE A 7 57.54 6.25 40.27
CA PHE A 7 56.38 5.87 39.51
C PHE A 7 56.77 5.79 37.99
N ALA A 8 56.76 4.57 37.44
CA ALA A 8 56.91 4.36 36.02
C ALA A 8 55.56 4.65 35.34
N ALA A 9 55.48 5.72 34.52
CA ALA A 9 54.31 6.00 33.70
C ALA A 9 54.32 5.05 32.50
N LEU A 10 53.36 4.14 32.47
CA LEU A 10 53.09 3.25 31.33
C LEU A 10 52.25 4.04 30.31
N ALA A 11 52.85 4.48 29.21
CA ALA A 11 52.16 5.10 28.09
C ALA A 11 51.43 4.03 27.30
N ILE A 12 50.10 3.96 27.48
CA ILE A 12 49.21 3.14 26.63
C ILE A 12 49.05 3.88 25.30
N VAL A 13 49.72 3.42 24.28
CA VAL A 13 49.46 3.82 22.89
C VAL A 13 48.16 3.14 22.48
N ALA A 14 47.05 3.85 22.55
CA ALA A 14 45.80 3.43 21.98
C ALA A 14 45.93 3.56 20.44
N CYS A 15 46.19 2.44 19.78
CA CYS A 15 45.94 2.30 18.34
C CYS A 15 44.43 2.44 18.09
N GLY A 16 43.95 3.65 17.92
CA GLY A 16 42.64 3.93 17.41
C GLY A 16 42.63 3.64 15.91
N GLY A 17 42.49 2.38 15.54
CA GLY A 17 42.04 2.00 14.22
C GLY A 17 40.55 2.31 14.14
N GLY A 18 40.21 3.55 13.84
CA GLY A 18 38.88 3.89 13.38
C GLY A 18 38.67 3.21 12.03
N SER A 19 38.03 2.06 12.00
CA SER A 19 37.35 1.65 10.79
C SER A 19 36.30 2.72 10.54
N ASP A 20 36.51 3.61 9.58
CA ASP A 20 35.42 4.24 8.85
C ASP A 20 34.61 3.09 8.25
N ARG A 21 33.66 2.56 9.02
CA ARG A 21 32.53 1.87 8.43
C ARG A 21 31.82 2.97 7.68
N ASP A 22 31.92 2.94 6.35
CA ASP A 22 31.09 3.72 5.48
C ASP A 22 29.67 3.65 6.04
N GLN A 23 29.20 4.75 6.66
CA GLN A 23 27.85 4.82 7.18
C GLN A 23 26.96 5.00 5.96
N ARG A 24 26.39 3.88 5.50
CA ARG A 24 25.37 3.94 4.46
C ARG A 24 24.30 4.96 4.83
N ALA A 25 23.94 5.81 3.90
CA ALA A 25 22.79 6.68 4.08
C ALA A 25 21.54 5.80 4.26
N LEU A 26 20.78 6.03 5.34
CA LEU A 26 19.58 5.26 5.64
C LEU A 26 18.34 6.07 5.25
N ILE A 27 17.53 5.53 4.36
CA ILE A 27 16.22 6.08 3.98
C ILE A 27 15.14 5.30 4.73
N GLN A 28 14.32 6.01 5.51
CA GLN A 28 13.16 5.44 6.19
C GLN A 28 11.92 5.60 5.30
N ASN A 29 11.37 4.48 4.81
CA ASN A 29 10.17 4.44 3.98
C ASN A 29 9.07 3.68 4.72
N ARG A 30 7.91 4.31 4.93
CA ARG A 30 6.81 3.72 5.69
C ARG A 30 5.45 4.07 5.12
N GLY A 31 4.49 3.15 5.23
CA GLY A 31 3.08 3.51 4.98
C GLY A 31 2.23 2.41 4.39
N SER A 32 1.66 2.66 3.22
CA SER A 32 0.68 1.80 2.57
C SER A 32 1.14 0.35 2.42
N ASP A 33 0.33 -0.57 2.94
CA ASP A 33 0.56 -2.00 2.75
C ASP A 33 0.30 -2.44 1.30
N THR A 34 -0.45 -1.64 0.53
CA THR A 34 -0.60 -1.87 -0.92
C THR A 34 0.75 -1.75 -1.63
N LEU A 35 1.57 -0.74 -1.26
CA LEU A 35 2.88 -0.55 -1.86
C LEU A 35 3.99 -1.38 -1.20
N LEU A 36 3.71 -2.13 -0.13
CA LEU A 36 4.77 -2.76 0.68
C LEU A 36 5.66 -3.68 -0.15
N ASN A 37 5.07 -4.55 -0.96
CA ASN A 37 5.80 -5.51 -1.79
C ASN A 37 6.66 -4.81 -2.87
N VAL A 38 6.13 -3.80 -3.56
CA VAL A 38 6.90 -3.06 -4.57
C VAL A 38 7.95 -2.16 -3.94
N ALA A 39 7.65 -1.52 -2.81
CA ALA A 39 8.63 -0.69 -2.10
C ALA A 39 9.83 -1.52 -1.59
N GLN A 40 9.59 -2.75 -1.14
CA GLN A 40 10.65 -3.70 -0.80
C GLN A 40 11.47 -4.09 -2.03
N ALA A 41 10.80 -4.39 -3.16
CA ALA A 41 11.49 -4.72 -4.40
C ALA A 41 12.34 -3.56 -4.92
N TRP A 42 11.83 -2.31 -4.85
CA TRP A 42 12.63 -1.13 -5.18
C TRP A 42 13.83 -0.98 -4.25
N ALA A 43 13.68 -1.19 -2.94
CA ALA A 43 14.79 -1.11 -1.99
C ALA A 43 15.87 -2.17 -2.29
N GLU A 44 15.47 -3.39 -2.61
CA GLU A 44 16.38 -4.49 -2.99
C GLU A 44 17.10 -4.21 -4.31
N ALA A 45 16.39 -3.75 -5.34
CA ALA A 45 16.96 -3.41 -6.63
C ALA A 45 17.92 -2.20 -6.51
N TYR A 46 17.50 -1.14 -5.80
CA TYR A 46 18.31 0.05 -5.62
C TYR A 46 19.61 -0.21 -4.85
N ALA A 47 19.64 -1.17 -3.94
CA ALA A 47 20.86 -1.57 -3.24
C ALA A 47 21.95 -2.10 -4.19
N THR A 48 21.59 -2.55 -5.40
CA THR A 48 22.55 -2.94 -6.45
C THR A 48 23.02 -1.74 -7.28
N VAL A 49 22.17 -0.71 -7.41
CA VAL A 49 22.46 0.54 -8.12
C VAL A 49 23.33 1.46 -7.25
N ASN A 50 22.98 1.61 -5.99
CA ASN A 50 23.73 2.44 -5.03
C ASN A 50 23.93 1.69 -3.70
N PRO A 51 25.04 0.94 -3.55
CA PRO A 51 25.34 0.18 -2.34
C PRO A 51 25.56 1.02 -1.07
N ASP A 52 25.82 2.32 -1.23
CA ASP A 52 26.05 3.26 -0.12
C ASP A 52 24.73 3.79 0.50
N VAL A 53 23.58 3.40 -0.07
CA VAL A 53 22.24 3.73 0.44
C VAL A 53 21.53 2.46 0.90
N ALA A 54 20.95 2.51 2.09
CA ALA A 54 20.05 1.48 2.61
C ALA A 54 18.64 2.05 2.73
N VAL A 55 17.64 1.33 2.23
CA VAL A 55 16.24 1.74 2.35
C VAL A 55 15.51 0.77 3.28
N ALA A 56 15.05 1.27 4.42
CA ALA A 56 14.26 0.50 5.39
C ALA A 56 12.76 0.70 5.08
N VAL A 57 12.10 -0.37 4.61
CA VAL A 57 10.70 -0.33 4.23
C VAL A 57 9.82 -0.97 5.30
N THR A 58 8.77 -0.26 5.73
CA THR A 58 7.78 -0.78 6.69
C THR A 58 6.36 -0.42 6.25
N GLY A 59 5.42 -1.34 6.47
CA GLY A 59 3.99 -1.12 6.25
C GLY A 59 3.32 -0.35 7.40
N GLY A 60 2.04 -0.60 7.60
CA GLY A 60 1.20 -0.07 8.69
C GLY A 60 0.12 0.90 8.24
N GLY A 61 -0.14 0.96 6.93
CA GLY A 61 -1.20 1.78 6.31
C GLY A 61 -0.76 3.20 5.94
N SER A 62 -1.42 3.76 4.93
CA SER A 62 -1.12 5.11 4.40
C SER A 62 -1.20 6.20 5.47
N GLY A 63 -2.21 6.13 6.36
CA GLY A 63 -2.36 7.11 7.44
C GLY A 63 -1.18 7.10 8.43
N THR A 64 -0.63 5.92 8.72
CA THR A 64 0.53 5.78 9.60
C THR A 64 1.80 6.36 8.96
N GLY A 65 2.02 6.11 7.66
CA GLY A 65 3.14 6.67 6.92
C GLY A 65 3.08 8.20 6.82
N ILE A 66 1.91 8.73 6.44
CA ILE A 66 1.67 10.17 6.37
C ILE A 66 1.92 10.84 7.73
N SER A 67 1.37 10.28 8.81
CA SER A 67 1.62 10.81 10.16
C SER A 67 3.10 10.76 10.55
N ALA A 68 3.79 9.68 10.18
CA ALA A 68 5.23 9.55 10.45
C ALA A 68 6.06 10.60 9.70
N MET A 69 5.73 10.88 8.44
CA MET A 69 6.37 11.94 7.64
C MET A 69 6.10 13.34 8.25
N ILE A 70 4.85 13.63 8.61
CA ILE A 70 4.47 14.91 9.25
C ILE A 70 5.27 15.14 10.53
N ASN A 71 5.56 14.09 11.28
CA ASN A 71 6.34 14.14 12.52
C ASN A 71 7.86 14.03 12.30
N GLY A 72 8.33 13.98 11.07
CA GLY A 72 9.76 13.91 10.75
C GLY A 72 10.44 12.60 11.15
N SER A 73 9.68 11.51 11.31
CA SER A 73 10.21 10.20 11.70
C SER A 73 10.49 9.26 10.54
N VAL A 74 10.12 9.64 9.32
CA VAL A 74 10.45 8.95 8.07
C VAL A 74 10.74 9.95 6.97
N ASP A 75 11.51 9.53 5.97
CA ASP A 75 11.88 10.33 4.82
C ASP A 75 10.81 10.26 3.73
N ILE A 76 10.18 9.09 3.57
CA ILE A 76 9.19 8.80 2.54
C ILE A 76 7.97 8.14 3.17
N ALA A 77 6.79 8.68 2.87
CA ALA A 77 5.50 8.08 3.23
C ALA A 77 4.85 7.45 2.00
N ASN A 78 4.65 6.11 2.01
CA ASN A 78 3.89 5.41 0.99
C ASN A 78 2.40 5.59 1.21
N ALA A 79 1.65 5.91 0.16
CA ALA A 79 0.21 6.09 0.23
C ALA A 79 -0.52 5.52 -0.99
N SER A 80 -1.65 4.88 -0.75
CA SER A 80 -2.59 4.39 -1.76
C SER A 80 -3.91 5.18 -1.76
N ARG A 81 -3.84 6.41 -1.29
CA ARG A 81 -4.83 7.47 -1.34
C ARG A 81 -4.13 8.82 -1.22
N LYS A 82 -4.78 9.86 -1.67
CA LYS A 82 -4.28 11.24 -1.45
C LYS A 82 -4.25 11.61 0.04
N MET A 83 -3.35 12.51 0.39
CA MET A 83 -3.41 13.19 1.68
C MET A 83 -4.71 13.98 1.80
N ARG A 84 -5.36 13.87 2.94
CA ARG A 84 -6.61 14.60 3.23
C ARG A 84 -6.30 16.03 3.71
N ALA A 85 -7.24 16.94 3.53
CA ALA A 85 -7.07 18.34 3.93
C ALA A 85 -6.61 18.53 5.38
N PRO A 86 -7.11 17.77 6.40
CA PRO A 86 -6.58 17.87 7.77
C PRO A 86 -5.14 17.39 7.92
N GLU A 87 -4.70 16.40 7.13
CA GLU A 87 -3.31 15.90 7.15
C GLU A 87 -2.35 16.94 6.53
N ILE A 88 -2.77 17.58 5.43
CA ILE A 88 -2.01 18.68 4.81
C ILE A 88 -1.91 19.88 5.76
N ALA A 89 -3.00 20.22 6.45
CA ALA A 89 -2.99 21.31 7.44
C ALA A 89 -2.04 20.98 8.60
N ALA A 90 -2.11 19.76 9.14
CA ALA A 90 -1.22 19.33 10.23
C ALA A 90 0.26 19.30 9.78
N ALA A 91 0.55 18.94 8.52
CA ALA A 91 1.89 19.01 7.97
C ALA A 91 2.42 20.45 7.98
N ARG A 92 1.63 21.39 7.47
CA ARG A 92 1.99 22.82 7.42
C ARG A 92 2.15 23.43 8.81
N ASP A 93 1.29 23.07 9.76
CA ASP A 93 1.41 23.50 11.17
C ASP A 93 2.73 23.01 11.79
N ASN A 94 3.24 21.86 11.35
CA ASN A 94 4.56 21.35 11.74
C ASN A 94 5.72 21.88 10.88
N GLY A 95 5.46 22.84 9.99
CA GLY A 95 6.49 23.43 9.09
C GLY A 95 6.89 22.51 7.93
N VAL A 96 6.08 21.51 7.61
CA VAL A 96 6.29 20.55 6.52
C VAL A 96 5.37 20.93 5.35
N GLU A 97 5.93 21.15 4.16
CA GLU A 97 5.16 21.23 2.91
C GLU A 97 5.25 19.88 2.20
N PRO A 98 4.20 19.06 2.18
CA PRO A 98 4.23 17.73 1.55
C PRO A 98 4.41 17.83 0.04
N VAL A 99 5.31 17.03 -0.51
CA VAL A 99 5.47 16.87 -1.96
C VAL A 99 4.97 15.50 -2.37
N GLU A 100 4.03 15.46 -3.31
CA GLU A 100 3.43 14.25 -3.85
C GLU A 100 4.16 13.78 -5.10
N PHE A 101 4.47 12.48 -5.15
CA PHE A 101 4.98 11.78 -6.32
C PHE A 101 4.03 10.63 -6.65
N ILE A 102 3.45 10.63 -7.84
CA ILE A 102 2.74 9.45 -8.36
C ILE A 102 3.79 8.48 -8.84
N VAL A 103 3.84 7.29 -8.26
CA VAL A 103 4.84 6.25 -8.56
C VAL A 103 4.28 5.09 -9.38
N GLY A 104 2.97 5.06 -9.59
CA GLY A 104 2.27 4.07 -10.40
C GLY A 104 0.79 4.07 -10.13
N TYR A 105 0.08 3.05 -10.65
CA TYR A 105 -1.37 2.88 -10.46
C TYR A 105 -1.71 1.46 -10.03
N ASP A 106 -2.85 1.31 -9.38
CA ASP A 106 -3.38 0.06 -8.86
C ASP A 106 -4.87 -0.06 -9.20
N ALA A 107 -5.30 -1.23 -9.63
CA ALA A 107 -6.70 -1.61 -9.61
C ALA A 107 -7.03 -2.13 -8.20
N LEU A 108 -7.96 -1.50 -7.50
CA LEU A 108 -8.47 -2.04 -6.25
C LEU A 108 -9.45 -3.16 -6.57
N ALA A 109 -8.96 -4.41 -6.64
CA ALA A 109 -9.76 -5.56 -6.98
C ALA A 109 -10.70 -5.96 -5.84
N VAL A 110 -11.89 -6.42 -6.20
CA VAL A 110 -12.78 -7.17 -5.32
C VAL A 110 -12.38 -8.64 -5.40
N TYR A 111 -12.27 -9.29 -4.25
CA TYR A 111 -11.88 -10.70 -4.15
C TYR A 111 -13.02 -11.56 -3.62
N LEU A 112 -13.21 -12.68 -4.26
CA LEU A 112 -14.14 -13.74 -3.91
C LEU A 112 -13.37 -15.06 -3.77
N HIS A 113 -13.92 -16.02 -3.02
CA HIS A 113 -13.41 -17.38 -3.04
C HIS A 113 -13.50 -17.97 -4.46
N GLU A 114 -12.57 -18.82 -4.87
CA GLU A 114 -12.51 -19.38 -6.24
C GLU A 114 -13.79 -20.10 -6.68
N ASP A 115 -14.51 -20.72 -5.75
CA ASP A 115 -15.79 -21.40 -6.02
C ASP A 115 -17.00 -20.45 -6.10
N ASN A 116 -16.83 -19.14 -5.89
CA ASN A 116 -17.95 -18.19 -5.95
C ASN A 116 -18.31 -17.90 -7.42
N PRO A 117 -19.57 -18.16 -7.85
CA PRO A 117 -19.96 -18.06 -9.25
C PRO A 117 -20.20 -16.63 -9.76
N ILE A 118 -19.98 -15.61 -8.94
CA ILE A 118 -20.20 -14.21 -9.36
C ILE A 118 -19.08 -13.75 -10.30
N GLU A 119 -19.45 -13.40 -11.53
CA GLU A 119 -18.53 -12.89 -12.55
C GLU A 119 -18.43 -11.35 -12.54
N GLY A 120 -19.45 -10.65 -12.02
CA GLY A 120 -19.47 -9.18 -12.00
C GLY A 120 -20.32 -8.60 -10.89
N LEU A 121 -19.92 -7.43 -10.40
CA LEU A 121 -20.62 -6.64 -9.38
C LEU A 121 -20.68 -5.17 -9.81
N SER A 122 -21.82 -4.52 -9.55
CA SER A 122 -21.91 -3.05 -9.71
C SER A 122 -21.41 -2.33 -8.44
N LEU A 123 -21.00 -1.06 -8.61
CA LEU A 123 -20.68 -0.20 -7.45
C LEU A 123 -21.87 -0.09 -6.48
N ALA A 124 -23.12 -0.09 -6.99
CA ALA A 124 -24.31 -0.10 -6.15
C ALA A 124 -24.46 -1.38 -5.32
N GLN A 125 -24.18 -2.55 -5.92
CA GLN A 125 -24.16 -3.81 -5.18
C GLN A 125 -23.05 -3.83 -4.13
N LEU A 126 -21.84 -3.38 -4.46
CA LEU A 126 -20.75 -3.25 -3.50
C LEU A 126 -21.12 -2.30 -2.35
N LYS A 127 -21.76 -1.16 -2.65
CA LYS A 127 -22.29 -0.26 -1.62
C LYS A 127 -23.36 -0.93 -0.76
N ALA A 128 -24.28 -1.69 -1.36
CA ALA A 128 -25.33 -2.42 -0.62
C ALA A 128 -24.75 -3.59 0.22
N ILE A 129 -23.61 -4.15 -0.16
CA ILE A 129 -22.89 -5.18 0.60
C ILE A 129 -22.14 -4.56 1.79
N TYR A 130 -21.35 -3.50 1.58
CA TYR A 130 -20.42 -2.97 2.58
C TYR A 130 -20.94 -1.77 3.37
N GLY A 131 -21.88 -1.01 2.82
CA GLY A 131 -22.37 0.25 3.40
C GLY A 131 -23.40 0.04 4.50
N GLU A 132 -23.37 0.91 5.51
CA GLU A 132 -24.40 0.95 6.55
C GLU A 132 -25.79 1.12 5.93
N GLY A 133 -26.78 0.36 6.43
CA GLY A 133 -28.13 0.31 5.85
C GLY A 133 -28.24 -0.45 4.54
N GLY A 134 -27.16 -0.96 4.00
CA GLY A 134 -27.17 -1.79 2.79
C GLY A 134 -27.92 -3.11 2.99
N THR A 135 -28.65 -3.54 1.97
CA THR A 135 -29.63 -4.63 2.07
C THR A 135 -29.10 -6.01 1.66
N ILE A 136 -27.93 -6.05 0.99
CA ILE A 136 -27.31 -7.31 0.56
C ILE A 136 -26.49 -7.86 1.73
N THR A 137 -26.93 -8.99 2.27
CA THR A 137 -26.29 -9.67 3.42
C THR A 137 -26.02 -11.13 3.18
N ARG A 138 -26.63 -11.70 2.14
CA ARG A 138 -26.54 -13.10 1.75
C ARG A 138 -26.21 -13.23 0.27
N TRP A 139 -25.57 -14.30 -0.11
CA TRP A 139 -25.28 -14.59 -1.51
C TRP A 139 -26.56 -14.80 -2.33
N SER A 140 -27.61 -15.37 -1.70
CA SER A 140 -28.94 -15.48 -2.32
C SER A 140 -29.60 -14.13 -2.63
N ASP A 141 -29.26 -13.03 -1.95
CA ASP A 141 -29.72 -11.69 -2.30
C ASP A 141 -29.20 -11.24 -3.68
N LEU A 142 -28.09 -11.85 -4.14
CA LEU A 142 -27.51 -11.68 -5.48
C LEU A 142 -27.92 -12.77 -6.46
N GLY A 143 -28.83 -13.68 -6.05
CA GLY A 143 -29.34 -14.76 -6.88
C GLY A 143 -28.38 -15.94 -7.08
N VAL A 144 -27.34 -16.07 -6.25
CA VAL A 144 -26.36 -17.14 -6.35
C VAL A 144 -26.32 -18.00 -5.09
N SER A 145 -25.78 -19.21 -5.25
CA SER A 145 -25.43 -20.12 -4.16
C SER A 145 -23.93 -20.43 -4.28
N VAL A 146 -23.20 -20.18 -3.21
CA VAL A 146 -21.74 -20.36 -3.18
C VAL A 146 -21.41 -21.72 -2.58
N PRO A 147 -20.73 -22.62 -3.31
CA PRO A 147 -20.28 -23.90 -2.79
C PRO A 147 -19.43 -23.73 -1.52
N GLY A 148 -19.63 -24.57 -0.53
CA GLY A 148 -18.90 -24.48 0.74
C GLY A 148 -19.37 -23.38 1.70
N CYS A 149 -20.24 -22.45 1.27
CA CYS A 149 -20.84 -21.42 2.13
C CYS A 149 -22.13 -21.92 2.78
N GLY A 150 -22.00 -22.64 3.89
CA GLY A 150 -23.15 -23.30 4.54
C GLY A 150 -24.17 -22.37 5.18
N SER A 151 -23.80 -21.14 5.53
CA SER A 151 -24.69 -20.15 6.15
C SER A 151 -25.40 -19.24 5.14
N ASP A 152 -24.95 -19.20 3.89
CA ASP A 152 -25.36 -18.22 2.87
C ASP A 152 -25.06 -16.75 3.24
N GLU A 153 -24.64 -16.48 4.47
CA GLU A 153 -24.31 -15.12 4.92
C GLU A 153 -22.97 -14.67 4.36
N ILE A 154 -22.92 -13.46 3.82
CA ILE A 154 -21.69 -12.85 3.30
C ILE A 154 -20.75 -12.50 4.47
N VAL A 155 -19.53 -13.03 4.44
CA VAL A 155 -18.47 -12.66 5.37
C VAL A 155 -17.72 -11.47 4.80
N LEU A 156 -17.92 -10.29 5.40
CA LEU A 156 -17.27 -9.07 4.97
C LEU A 156 -15.82 -9.05 5.45
N VAL A 157 -14.88 -8.92 4.51
CA VAL A 157 -13.46 -8.72 4.78
C VAL A 157 -13.09 -7.31 4.34
N SER A 158 -12.59 -6.52 5.27
CA SER A 158 -12.24 -5.11 5.06
C SER A 158 -10.80 -4.86 5.51
N ARG A 159 -10.40 -3.61 5.51
CA ARG A 159 -9.10 -3.14 5.99
C ARG A 159 -9.28 -2.28 7.23
N GLN A 160 -8.24 -2.17 8.05
CA GLN A 160 -8.22 -1.24 9.18
C GLN A 160 -8.33 0.22 8.70
N ASN A 161 -8.87 1.10 9.53
CA ASN A 161 -9.18 2.50 9.19
C ASN A 161 -7.96 3.38 8.88
N ASN A 162 -6.75 2.98 9.28
CA ASN A 162 -5.48 3.62 8.90
C ASN A 162 -5.00 3.22 7.49
N SER A 163 -5.62 2.21 6.87
CA SER A 163 -5.32 1.78 5.51
C SER A 163 -5.82 2.79 4.48
N GLY A 164 -4.96 3.13 3.51
CA GLY A 164 -5.37 3.91 2.36
C GLY A 164 -6.41 3.21 1.50
N THR A 165 -6.37 1.88 1.45
CA THR A 165 -7.35 1.05 0.74
C THR A 165 -8.74 1.14 1.37
N TYR A 166 -8.84 1.13 2.70
CA TYR A 166 -10.10 1.35 3.42
C TYR A 166 -10.71 2.72 3.07
N VAL A 167 -9.90 3.77 3.17
CA VAL A 167 -10.37 5.14 2.89
C VAL A 167 -10.78 5.29 1.42
N TYR A 168 -9.96 4.82 0.50
CA TYR A 168 -10.24 4.93 -0.94
C TYR A 168 -11.50 4.15 -1.35
N PHE A 169 -11.69 2.93 -0.84
CA PHE A 169 -12.90 2.15 -1.09
C PHE A 169 -14.15 2.86 -0.53
N LYS A 170 -14.05 3.45 0.68
CA LYS A 170 -15.13 4.27 1.24
C LYS A 170 -15.50 5.41 0.32
N GLU A 171 -14.54 6.23 -0.07
CA GLU A 171 -14.76 7.42 -0.91
C GLU A 171 -15.34 7.06 -2.28
N THR A 172 -14.83 5.98 -2.91
CA THR A 172 -15.18 5.63 -4.30
C THR A 172 -16.44 4.78 -4.39
N VAL A 173 -16.65 3.84 -3.46
CA VAL A 173 -17.76 2.86 -3.51
C VAL A 173 -18.90 3.25 -2.60
N LEU A 174 -18.64 3.63 -1.35
CA LEU A 174 -19.71 3.97 -0.40
C LEU A 174 -20.16 5.42 -0.56
N GLY A 175 -19.25 6.32 -0.93
CA GLY A 175 -19.48 7.77 -0.97
C GLY A 175 -19.35 8.40 0.43
N ASP A 176 -19.34 9.72 0.47
CA ASP A 176 -19.06 10.50 1.68
C ASP A 176 -20.12 10.32 2.78
N ASP A 177 -21.37 10.07 2.39
CA ASP A 177 -22.52 10.01 3.32
C ASP A 177 -22.80 8.62 3.89
N THR A 178 -22.01 7.61 3.51
CA THR A 178 -22.24 6.22 3.95
C THR A 178 -21.06 5.67 4.73
N GLU A 179 -21.32 5.19 5.94
CA GLU A 179 -20.31 4.46 6.72
C GLU A 179 -20.30 2.97 6.37
N TYR A 180 -19.24 2.26 6.78
CA TYR A 180 -19.21 0.80 6.65
C TYR A 180 -20.19 0.12 7.59
N LYS A 181 -20.77 -1.01 7.16
CA LYS A 181 -21.47 -1.92 8.05
C LYS A 181 -20.55 -2.40 9.16
N LEU A 182 -21.10 -2.56 10.35
CA LEU A 182 -20.42 -3.25 11.45
C LEU A 182 -20.30 -4.75 11.17
N GLY A 183 -19.28 -5.39 11.75
CA GLY A 183 -19.09 -6.84 11.70
C GLY A 183 -18.15 -7.32 10.60
N SER A 184 -17.49 -6.41 9.86
CA SER A 184 -16.41 -6.80 8.96
C SER A 184 -15.20 -7.34 9.74
N ARG A 185 -14.43 -8.19 9.06
CA ARG A 185 -13.11 -8.64 9.53
C ARG A 185 -12.06 -7.68 8.98
N ASP A 186 -11.55 -6.81 9.83
CA ASP A 186 -10.67 -5.72 9.43
C ASP A 186 -9.20 -6.16 9.43
N MET A 187 -8.69 -6.46 8.25
CA MET A 187 -7.33 -6.97 8.04
C MET A 187 -6.30 -5.85 8.07
N HIS A 188 -5.12 -6.16 8.61
CA HIS A 188 -4.00 -5.23 8.66
C HIS A 188 -3.38 -5.03 7.27
N GLY A 189 -2.96 -6.11 6.62
CA GLY A 189 -2.26 -6.10 5.34
C GLY A 189 -3.15 -6.39 4.13
N SER A 190 -2.65 -6.07 2.95
CA SER A 190 -3.30 -6.41 1.68
C SER A 190 -3.32 -7.91 1.46
N LYS A 191 -2.22 -8.60 1.77
CA LYS A 191 -2.11 -10.05 1.70
C LYS A 191 -3.10 -10.74 2.63
N ASP A 192 -3.29 -10.23 3.86
CA ASP A 192 -4.18 -10.84 4.85
C ASP A 192 -5.63 -10.89 4.36
N VAL A 193 -6.06 -9.90 3.54
CA VAL A 193 -7.40 -9.91 2.91
C VAL A 193 -7.51 -11.08 1.96
N VAL A 194 -6.54 -11.25 1.07
CA VAL A 194 -6.56 -12.31 0.04
C VAL A 194 -6.51 -13.68 0.71
N ASP A 195 -5.58 -13.89 1.66
CA ASP A 195 -5.45 -15.15 2.40
C ASP A 195 -6.76 -15.52 3.13
N LEU A 196 -7.47 -14.54 3.70
CA LEU A 196 -8.73 -14.81 4.38
C LEU A 196 -9.86 -15.17 3.41
N VAL A 197 -9.94 -14.46 2.27
CA VAL A 197 -10.95 -14.73 1.24
C VAL A 197 -10.73 -16.11 0.61
N GLU A 198 -9.49 -16.44 0.27
CA GLU A 198 -9.09 -17.74 -0.30
C GLU A 198 -9.51 -18.91 0.59
N ASN A 199 -9.44 -18.74 1.92
CA ASN A 199 -9.77 -19.79 2.89
C ASN A 199 -11.20 -19.68 3.47
N THR A 200 -12.07 -18.83 2.91
CA THR A 200 -13.43 -18.60 3.45
C THR A 200 -14.45 -18.53 2.31
N PRO A 201 -15.14 -19.62 1.96
CA PRO A 201 -16.09 -19.67 0.83
C PRO A 201 -17.15 -18.56 0.82
N CYS A 202 -17.62 -18.14 2.00
CA CYS A 202 -18.61 -17.06 2.10
C CYS A 202 -18.04 -15.65 2.04
N ALA A 203 -16.72 -15.49 1.90
CA ALA A 203 -16.08 -14.17 2.02
C ALA A 203 -16.15 -13.36 0.73
N ILE A 204 -16.25 -12.05 0.93
CA ILE A 204 -15.92 -11.01 -0.05
C ILE A 204 -14.91 -10.05 0.58
N GLY A 205 -13.88 -9.70 -0.17
CA GLY A 205 -12.85 -8.76 0.27
C GLY A 205 -12.46 -7.78 -0.82
N TYR A 206 -11.62 -6.80 -0.50
CA TYR A 206 -11.04 -5.89 -1.47
C TYR A 206 -9.60 -5.54 -1.11
N SER A 207 -8.72 -5.55 -2.11
CA SER A 207 -7.31 -5.21 -1.95
C SER A 207 -6.69 -4.86 -3.31
N GLY A 208 -5.41 -4.46 -3.33
CA GLY A 208 -4.69 -4.19 -4.58
C GLY A 208 -4.56 -5.43 -5.44
N LEU A 209 -4.70 -5.26 -6.77
CA LEU A 209 -4.61 -6.32 -7.77
C LEU A 209 -3.33 -7.17 -7.65
N ALA A 210 -2.21 -6.53 -7.32
CA ALA A 210 -0.90 -7.19 -7.23
C ALA A 210 -0.79 -8.26 -6.12
N TYR A 211 -1.82 -8.41 -5.29
CA TYR A 211 -1.89 -9.45 -4.25
C TYR A 211 -2.75 -10.65 -4.65
N ALA A 212 -3.34 -10.63 -5.85
CA ALA A 212 -4.14 -11.74 -6.34
C ALA A 212 -3.35 -13.06 -6.37
N THR A 213 -4.01 -14.15 -5.97
CA THR A 213 -3.52 -15.52 -6.12
C THR A 213 -4.38 -16.26 -7.14
N GLU A 214 -3.96 -17.44 -7.56
CA GLU A 214 -4.76 -18.30 -8.44
C GLU A 214 -6.01 -18.91 -7.77
N HIS A 215 -6.12 -18.75 -6.43
CA HIS A 215 -7.19 -19.30 -5.61
C HIS A 215 -8.27 -18.27 -5.22
N VAL A 216 -8.28 -17.10 -5.84
CA VAL A 216 -9.33 -16.10 -5.64
C VAL A 216 -9.93 -15.66 -6.97
N GLY A 217 -11.27 -15.52 -6.98
CA GLY A 217 -11.98 -14.88 -8.09
C GLY A 217 -11.92 -13.37 -7.98
N MET A 218 -11.87 -12.70 -9.13
CA MET A 218 -11.94 -11.24 -9.22
C MET A 218 -13.07 -10.86 -10.17
N PRO A 219 -14.27 -10.57 -9.68
CA PRO A 219 -15.38 -10.14 -10.53
C PRO A 219 -15.06 -8.81 -11.20
N CYS A 220 -15.52 -8.64 -12.44
CA CYS A 220 -15.49 -7.34 -13.08
C CYS A 220 -16.41 -6.35 -12.35
N VAL A 221 -16.15 -5.05 -12.47
CA VAL A 221 -16.93 -4.00 -11.81
C VAL A 221 -17.62 -3.12 -12.85
N THR A 222 -18.92 -2.82 -12.61
CA THR A 222 -19.68 -1.88 -13.45
C THR A 222 -20.03 -0.62 -12.67
N VAL A 223 -20.05 0.52 -13.36
CA VAL A 223 -20.68 1.75 -12.90
C VAL A 223 -22.19 1.65 -13.16
N GLU A 224 -23.03 2.31 -12.36
CA GLU A 224 -24.49 2.34 -12.55
C GLU A 224 -24.89 2.82 -13.95
N GLY A 225 -25.99 2.26 -14.48
CA GLY A 225 -26.57 2.69 -15.74
C GLY A 225 -26.29 1.80 -16.95
N GLY A 226 -25.72 0.59 -16.76
CA GLY A 226 -25.55 -0.40 -17.84
C GLY A 226 -24.27 -0.22 -18.67
N GLY A 227 -23.24 0.34 -18.06
CA GLY A 227 -21.88 0.35 -18.63
C GLY A 227 -21.30 -1.07 -18.74
N ASN A 228 -20.19 -1.21 -19.48
CA ASN A 228 -19.47 -2.46 -19.58
C ASN A 228 -18.94 -2.89 -18.21
N CYS A 229 -18.97 -4.20 -17.94
CA CYS A 229 -18.27 -4.77 -16.82
C CYS A 229 -16.77 -4.76 -17.12
N VAL A 230 -16.00 -4.08 -16.30
CA VAL A 230 -14.55 -3.89 -16.50
C VAL A 230 -13.79 -4.77 -15.52
N GLU A 231 -12.88 -5.58 -16.03
CA GLU A 231 -12.01 -6.43 -15.21
C GLU A 231 -10.89 -5.61 -14.53
N PRO A 232 -10.50 -5.98 -13.31
CA PRO A 232 -9.34 -5.38 -12.65
C PRO A 232 -8.06 -5.92 -13.30
N THR A 233 -7.47 -5.13 -14.19
CA THR A 233 -6.19 -5.45 -14.84
C THR A 233 -5.24 -4.28 -14.77
N VAL A 234 -3.94 -4.52 -15.03
CA VAL A 234 -2.94 -3.45 -15.14
C VAL A 234 -3.36 -2.46 -16.24
N ALA A 235 -3.83 -2.97 -17.40
CA ALA A 235 -4.25 -2.12 -18.51
C ALA A 235 -5.42 -1.21 -18.15
N THR A 236 -6.46 -1.76 -17.50
CA THR A 236 -7.65 -0.99 -17.11
C THR A 236 -7.40 -0.06 -15.91
N ALA A 237 -6.32 -0.28 -15.15
CA ALA A 237 -5.84 0.67 -14.15
C ALA A 237 -5.12 1.85 -14.79
N VAL A 238 -4.33 1.62 -15.86
CA VAL A 238 -3.61 2.68 -16.59
C VAL A 238 -4.56 3.59 -17.34
N ASP A 239 -5.48 3.02 -18.13
CA ASP A 239 -6.41 3.79 -18.96
C ASP A 239 -7.58 4.40 -18.16
N GLY A 240 -7.68 4.06 -16.86
CA GLY A 240 -8.71 4.57 -15.95
C GLY A 240 -10.11 4.02 -16.23
N SER A 241 -10.26 2.99 -17.05
CA SER A 241 -11.55 2.37 -17.35
C SER A 241 -12.10 1.54 -16.19
N TYR A 242 -11.21 0.97 -15.33
CA TYR A 242 -11.64 0.25 -14.14
C TYR A 242 -12.18 1.22 -13.09
N PRO A 243 -13.42 1.05 -12.60
CA PRO A 243 -14.08 2.06 -11.76
C PRO A 243 -13.40 2.35 -10.42
N ILE A 244 -12.61 1.42 -9.91
CA ILE A 244 -11.89 1.54 -8.64
C ILE A 244 -10.36 1.52 -8.85
N ALA A 245 -9.90 2.12 -9.97
CA ALA A 245 -8.48 2.38 -10.21
C ALA A 245 -8.00 3.60 -9.43
N ARG A 246 -6.76 3.59 -8.97
CA ARG A 246 -6.19 4.67 -8.15
C ARG A 246 -4.71 4.89 -8.40
N PRO A 247 -4.21 6.11 -8.23
CA PRO A 247 -2.79 6.36 -8.18
C PRO A 247 -2.18 5.79 -6.87
N LEU A 248 -0.94 5.34 -6.99
CA LEU A 248 -0.06 5.03 -5.88
C LEU A 248 0.93 6.16 -5.71
N MET A 249 1.12 6.62 -4.48
CA MET A 249 1.88 7.82 -4.20
C MET A 249 2.96 7.60 -3.15
N MET A 250 4.04 8.35 -3.29
CA MET A 250 5.03 8.59 -2.25
C MET A 250 5.01 10.08 -1.90
N TYR A 251 5.05 10.39 -0.62
CA TYR A 251 5.14 11.76 -0.10
C TYR A 251 6.46 11.97 0.62
N THR A 252 7.05 13.15 0.44
CA THR A 252 8.23 13.61 1.17
C THR A 252 7.94 14.92 1.91
N ALA A 253 8.72 15.18 2.96
CA ALA A 253 8.63 16.42 3.75
C ALA A 253 9.42 17.56 3.03
N GLY A 254 8.82 18.18 2.04
CA GLY A 254 9.48 19.13 1.13
C GLY A 254 10.14 18.42 -0.05
N GLN A 255 10.80 19.21 -0.92
CA GLN A 255 11.52 18.67 -2.07
C GLN A 255 12.66 17.75 -1.61
N PRO A 256 12.72 16.50 -2.08
CA PRO A 256 13.75 15.57 -1.65
C PRO A 256 15.14 16.04 -2.11
N GLN A 257 16.15 15.73 -1.29
CA GLN A 257 17.55 16.07 -1.55
C GLN A 257 18.44 14.87 -1.24
N GLY A 258 19.68 14.87 -1.79
CA GLY A 258 20.67 13.82 -1.56
C GLY A 258 20.14 12.44 -1.88
N ALA A 259 20.42 11.47 -1.02
CA ALA A 259 20.06 10.06 -1.23
C ALA A 259 18.55 9.83 -1.44
N VAL A 260 17.69 10.61 -0.78
CA VAL A 260 16.22 10.49 -0.96
C VAL A 260 15.82 10.95 -2.36
N LYS A 261 16.42 12.04 -2.86
CA LYS A 261 16.19 12.52 -4.22
C LYS A 261 16.64 11.48 -5.25
N ASP A 262 17.87 10.98 -5.10
CA ASP A 262 18.44 10.02 -6.04
C ASP A 262 17.60 8.71 -6.08
N TYR A 263 17.10 8.26 -4.93
CA TYR A 263 16.23 7.10 -4.85
C TYR A 263 14.86 7.36 -5.51
N MET A 264 14.24 8.53 -5.27
CA MET A 264 12.96 8.89 -5.89
C MET A 264 13.11 9.06 -7.42
N ASP A 265 14.19 9.69 -7.89
CA ASP A 265 14.47 9.83 -9.32
C ASP A 265 14.66 8.46 -9.98
N TRP A 266 15.33 7.52 -9.31
CA TRP A 266 15.51 6.17 -9.81
C TRP A 266 14.17 5.38 -9.82
N ILE A 267 13.33 5.49 -8.79
CA ILE A 267 11.98 4.87 -8.81
C ILE A 267 11.18 5.32 -10.03
N LEU A 268 11.27 6.61 -10.38
CA LEU A 268 10.54 7.21 -11.51
C LEU A 268 11.26 7.01 -12.86
N SER A 269 12.47 6.44 -12.88
CA SER A 269 13.17 6.07 -14.11
C SER A 269 12.57 4.80 -14.73
N GLU A 270 12.95 4.50 -15.97
CA GLU A 270 12.54 3.27 -16.67
C GLU A 270 12.89 2.01 -15.87
N GLU A 271 14.09 1.94 -15.28
CA GLU A 271 14.50 0.81 -14.43
C GLU A 271 13.59 0.62 -13.21
N GLY A 272 13.33 1.70 -12.47
CA GLY A 272 12.44 1.66 -11.31
C GLY A 272 11.01 1.33 -11.69
N GLN A 273 10.55 1.79 -12.85
CA GLN A 273 9.21 1.50 -13.37
C GLN A 273 9.08 0.07 -13.90
N CYS A 274 10.14 -0.56 -14.37
CA CYS A 274 10.11 -1.99 -14.69
C CYS A 274 9.91 -2.85 -13.43
N VAL A 275 10.49 -2.47 -12.30
CA VAL A 275 10.25 -3.17 -11.02
C VAL A 275 8.77 -3.14 -10.62
N ILE A 276 8.06 -2.00 -10.81
CA ILE A 276 6.64 -1.93 -10.46
C ILE A 276 5.76 -2.80 -11.36
N VAL A 277 6.09 -2.88 -12.66
CA VAL A 277 5.41 -3.76 -13.62
C VAL A 277 5.60 -5.24 -13.25
N GLU A 278 6.82 -5.66 -12.91
CA GLU A 278 7.12 -7.01 -12.44
C GLU A 278 6.33 -7.40 -11.19
N ARG A 279 5.94 -6.44 -10.38
CA ARG A 279 5.13 -6.64 -9.17
C ARG A 279 3.63 -6.56 -9.41
N GLY A 280 3.18 -6.45 -10.67
CA GLY A 280 1.76 -6.51 -11.04
C GLY A 280 1.00 -5.20 -10.88
N TYR A 281 1.70 -4.08 -10.77
CA TYR A 281 1.10 -2.74 -10.79
C TYR A 281 1.28 -2.07 -12.16
N ALA A 282 0.51 -1.03 -12.39
CA ALA A 282 0.65 -0.21 -13.56
C ALA A 282 1.75 0.86 -13.37
N PRO A 283 2.63 1.08 -14.34
CA PRO A 283 3.67 2.07 -14.25
C PRO A 283 3.10 3.50 -14.32
N HIS A 284 3.88 4.47 -13.80
CA HIS A 284 3.54 5.88 -13.85
C HIS A 284 3.63 6.48 -15.27
N THR A 285 4.52 5.95 -16.10
CA THR A 285 4.73 6.35 -17.50
C THR A 285 4.77 5.11 -18.38
N ASP A 286 4.52 5.30 -19.67
CA ASP A 286 4.73 4.22 -20.63
C ASP A 286 6.18 3.72 -20.53
N THR A 287 6.34 2.45 -20.24
CA THR A 287 7.64 1.83 -19.94
C THR A 287 7.74 0.52 -20.72
N GLU A 288 8.79 0.38 -21.53
CA GLU A 288 9.11 -0.86 -22.22
C GLU A 288 10.10 -1.66 -21.36
N CYS A 289 9.58 -2.68 -20.66
CA CYS A 289 10.42 -3.56 -19.85
C CYS A 289 10.92 -4.74 -20.70
N ALA A 290 12.23 -5.03 -20.59
CA ALA A 290 12.89 -6.07 -21.35
C ALA A 290 12.56 -7.50 -20.86
#